data_cce432e8c10495311433f263f73281c7
#
_entry.id   cce432e8c10495311433f263f73281c7
#
_cell.length_a   1.000
_cell.length_b   1.000
_cell.length_c   1.000
_cell.angle_alpha   90.00
_cell.angle_beta   90.00
_cell.angle_gamma   90.00
#
_symmetry.space_group_name_H-M   'P 1'
#
loop_
_entity.id
_entity.type
_entity.pdbx_description
1 polymer ?
#
loop_
_entity_poly.entity_id
_entity_poly.type
_entity_poly.pdbx_seq_one_letter_code
_entity_poly.pdbx_strand_id
1 'polypeptide(L)'
;MKEAYIIKAYRTAVGKAPRGFFKFKRPDELAAETIEYMISQIPDFDKKLIDDLIVGNAMPEAEQGFNVARLISLMGLKVDDVPGVTINRFCASGLETIAIATAKIKSGMSDCIIAGGVESMSYIPMTGFKPVPNYNTVSKGKEDYYWGMGLTAEQVANEYKVSRESQDIFAYESHQKAIKALEEKKFSGQIAPIKVKEIYLDENLKKKERETTFNEDQGPRKDTSVEVLSKLRPVFSATGSVTAGNSSQMSDGAAFVMIVSEDMLKILNVEPIAKLIGYSVAGLPPKIMGMGPVRAIPKVLDQVGMKLKEIELFELNEAFASQSIAVINELKLEKEIVNVNGGAIALGHPLGCSGAKLSVQLFDEMKLRKLKYGMVTMCVGTGQGAAGIFEKL
;
A
#
# COMPACT_ATOMS: atom_id res chain seq x y z
N MET A 1 -3.52 28.33 8.60
CA MET A 1 -2.75 27.09 8.41
C MET A 1 -2.20 27.12 7.00
N LYS A 2 -0.95 26.64 6.78
CA LYS A 2 -0.41 26.47 5.43
C LYS A 2 -1.17 25.37 4.67
N GLU A 3 -1.18 25.44 3.34
CA GLU A 3 -1.63 24.31 2.52
C GLU A 3 -0.46 23.37 2.22
N ALA A 4 -0.77 22.10 1.98
CA ALA A 4 0.19 21.04 1.68
C ALA A 4 -0.16 20.37 0.35
N TYR A 5 0.80 20.32 -0.56
CA TYR A 5 0.63 19.89 -1.94
C TYR A 5 1.51 18.68 -2.25
N ILE A 6 0.95 17.65 -2.85
CA ILE A 6 1.70 16.53 -3.41
C ILE A 6 2.16 16.93 -4.80
N ILE A 7 3.47 16.87 -5.06
CA ILE A 7 4.07 17.32 -6.34
C ILE A 7 4.67 16.18 -7.14
N LYS A 8 5.07 15.09 -6.51
CA LYS A 8 5.57 13.86 -7.14
C LYS A 8 5.06 12.65 -6.40
N ALA A 9 4.81 11.58 -7.15
CA ALA A 9 4.31 10.32 -6.62
C ALA A 9 4.79 9.17 -7.50
N TYR A 10 5.59 8.24 -6.92
CA TYR A 10 6.13 7.09 -7.64
C TYR A 10 6.12 5.85 -6.77
N ARG A 11 6.02 4.69 -7.41
CA ARG A 11 6.12 3.37 -6.79
C ARG A 11 7.04 2.45 -7.59
N THR A 12 7.52 1.42 -6.98
CA THR A 12 8.10 0.30 -7.74
C THR A 12 7.00 -0.52 -8.41
N ALA A 13 7.37 -1.35 -9.37
CA ALA A 13 6.60 -2.55 -9.63
C ALA A 13 6.46 -3.37 -8.34
N VAL A 14 5.43 -4.21 -8.25
CA VAL A 14 5.22 -5.10 -7.10
C VAL A 14 5.73 -6.51 -7.45
N GLY A 15 6.67 -7.01 -6.65
CA GLY A 15 7.20 -8.36 -6.75
C GLY A 15 6.39 -9.35 -5.90
N LYS A 16 6.26 -10.59 -6.36
CA LYS A 16 5.66 -11.69 -5.56
C LYS A 16 6.64 -12.19 -4.51
N ALA A 17 6.28 -12.15 -3.25
CA ALA A 17 7.05 -12.79 -2.21
C ALA A 17 6.66 -14.29 -2.06
N PRO A 18 7.59 -15.18 -1.68
CA PRO A 18 9.04 -14.96 -1.49
C PRO A 18 9.88 -15.29 -2.73
N ARG A 19 9.28 -15.54 -3.90
CA ARG A 19 9.96 -16.10 -5.09
C ARG A 19 9.97 -15.15 -6.29
N GLY A 20 9.49 -13.91 -6.11
CA GLY A 20 9.41 -12.92 -7.17
C GLY A 20 10.75 -12.25 -7.49
N PHE A 21 10.68 -11.27 -8.34
CA PHE A 21 11.88 -10.62 -8.87
C PHE A 21 12.63 -9.75 -7.85
N PHE A 22 11.97 -9.33 -6.73
CA PHE A 22 12.64 -8.58 -5.66
C PHE A 22 13.17 -9.46 -4.51
N LYS A 23 13.10 -10.79 -4.61
CA LYS A 23 13.53 -11.73 -3.56
C LYS A 23 14.99 -11.55 -3.08
N PHE A 24 15.84 -10.91 -3.88
CA PHE A 24 17.24 -10.59 -3.56
C PHE A 24 17.51 -9.09 -3.46
N LYS A 25 16.46 -8.26 -3.54
CA LYS A 25 16.59 -6.81 -3.41
C LYS A 25 16.27 -6.38 -1.99
N ARG A 26 17.24 -5.85 -1.28
CA ARG A 26 17.03 -5.34 0.07
C ARG A 26 15.96 -4.24 0.09
N PRO A 27 15.06 -4.23 1.08
CA PRO A 27 13.98 -3.25 1.14
C PRO A 27 14.47 -1.80 1.28
N ASP A 28 15.54 -1.58 2.04
CA ASP A 28 16.17 -0.26 2.18
C ASP A 28 16.74 0.27 0.87
N GLU A 29 17.42 -0.57 0.08
CA GLU A 29 17.88 -0.22 -1.28
C GLU A 29 16.71 0.01 -2.24
N LEU A 30 15.66 -0.83 -2.19
CA LEU A 30 14.47 -0.69 -3.02
C LEU A 30 13.80 0.67 -2.81
N ALA A 31 13.66 1.07 -1.56
CA ALA A 31 13.12 2.37 -1.18
C ALA A 31 14.03 3.53 -1.61
N ALA A 32 15.35 3.41 -1.38
CA ALA A 32 16.32 4.43 -1.74
C ALA A 32 16.31 4.71 -3.25
N GLU A 33 16.34 3.67 -4.09
CA GLU A 33 16.29 3.80 -5.55
C GLU A 33 14.95 4.40 -6.03
N THR A 34 13.84 4.09 -5.37
CA THR A 34 12.53 4.71 -5.67
C THR A 34 12.55 6.22 -5.41
N ILE A 35 13.15 6.63 -4.29
CA ILE A 35 13.32 8.06 -3.94
C ILE A 35 14.29 8.74 -4.90
N GLU A 36 15.42 8.12 -5.23
CA GLU A 36 16.36 8.65 -6.22
C GLU A 36 15.68 8.90 -7.57
N TYR A 37 14.88 7.93 -8.03
CA TYR A 37 14.10 8.08 -9.26
C TYR A 37 13.10 9.24 -9.15
N MET A 38 12.33 9.32 -8.06
CA MET A 38 11.37 10.41 -7.86
C MET A 38 12.02 11.78 -7.91
N ILE A 39 13.17 11.96 -7.24
CA ILE A 39 13.92 13.22 -7.22
C ILE A 39 14.45 13.55 -8.60
N SER A 40 14.94 12.56 -9.37
CA SER A 40 15.43 12.78 -10.73
C SER A 40 14.37 13.32 -11.69
N GLN A 41 13.09 13.27 -11.31
CA GLN A 41 11.98 13.84 -12.08
C GLN A 41 11.72 15.33 -11.75
N ILE A 42 12.57 15.95 -10.94
CA ILE A 42 12.53 17.39 -10.62
C ILE A 42 13.88 17.98 -11.03
N PRO A 43 13.95 18.77 -12.10
CA PRO A 43 15.21 19.37 -12.54
C PRO A 43 15.86 20.20 -11.43
N ASP A 44 17.18 20.08 -11.29
CA ASP A 44 18.03 20.87 -10.38
C ASP A 44 17.56 20.92 -8.92
N PHE A 45 16.86 19.88 -8.46
CA PHE A 45 16.34 19.82 -7.10
C PHE A 45 17.46 19.72 -6.05
N ASP A 46 17.53 20.70 -5.15
CA ASP A 46 18.43 20.62 -3.99
C ASP A 46 17.82 19.73 -2.91
N LYS A 47 18.45 18.57 -2.67
CA LYS A 47 18.00 17.59 -1.67
C LYS A 47 18.01 18.12 -0.24
N LYS A 48 18.79 19.17 0.05
CA LYS A 48 18.82 19.82 1.37
C LYS A 48 17.56 20.61 1.70
N LEU A 49 16.69 20.84 0.71
CA LEU A 49 15.37 21.41 0.93
C LEU A 49 14.38 20.44 1.59
N ILE A 50 14.74 19.15 1.69
CA ILE A 50 13.91 18.14 2.33
C ILE A 50 14.11 18.21 3.84
N ASP A 51 13.04 18.51 4.58
CA ASP A 51 13.07 18.62 6.04
C ASP A 51 13.03 17.25 6.74
N ASP A 52 12.35 16.26 6.14
CA ASP A 52 12.18 14.93 6.76
C ASP A 52 11.83 13.85 5.74
N LEU A 53 12.17 12.60 6.06
CA LEU A 53 11.74 11.39 5.36
C LEU A 53 10.89 10.54 6.30
N ILE A 54 9.61 10.33 6.00
CA ILE A 54 8.70 9.53 6.81
C ILE A 54 8.36 8.23 6.07
N VAL A 55 8.82 7.10 6.60
CA VAL A 55 8.66 5.79 5.95
C VAL A 55 7.77 4.87 6.77
N GLY A 56 6.71 4.39 6.13
CA GLY A 56 5.83 3.34 6.64
C GLY A 56 6.46 1.96 6.45
N ASN A 57 6.48 1.18 7.53
CA ASN A 57 6.92 -0.22 7.49
C ASN A 57 6.12 -1.03 8.53
N ALA A 58 5.56 -2.16 8.11
CA ALA A 58 4.69 -2.96 8.97
C ALA A 58 5.45 -3.94 9.86
N MET A 59 6.59 -4.44 9.37
CA MET A 59 7.43 -5.42 10.08
C MET A 59 8.86 -4.89 10.21
N PRO A 60 9.13 -3.97 11.16
CA PRO A 60 10.43 -3.31 11.32
C PRO A 60 11.44 -4.23 12.03
N GLU A 61 11.82 -5.31 11.38
CA GLU A 61 12.80 -6.30 11.84
C GLU A 61 13.87 -6.52 10.78
N ALA A 62 15.00 -7.10 11.16
CA ALA A 62 16.11 -7.48 10.29
C ALA A 62 16.49 -6.37 9.29
N GLU A 63 16.38 -6.61 7.97
CA GLU A 63 16.70 -5.64 6.91
C GLU A 63 15.77 -4.40 6.90
N GLN A 64 14.64 -4.47 7.59
CA GLN A 64 13.70 -3.37 7.81
C GLN A 64 13.80 -2.82 9.25
N GLY A 65 14.74 -3.34 10.03
CA GLY A 65 14.94 -2.97 11.42
C GLY A 65 15.59 -1.60 11.63
N PHE A 66 15.94 -1.33 12.91
CA PHE A 66 16.42 -0.03 13.35
C PHE A 66 15.42 1.10 13.01
N ASN A 67 15.93 2.26 12.66
CA ASN A 67 15.16 3.32 12.00
C ASN A 67 15.46 3.25 10.50
N VAL A 68 14.78 2.33 9.78
CA VAL A 68 15.03 2.09 8.35
C VAL A 68 14.84 3.37 7.53
N ALA A 69 13.95 4.28 7.93
CA ALA A 69 13.75 5.56 7.26
C ALA A 69 15.03 6.40 7.20
N ARG A 70 15.80 6.45 8.30
CA ARG A 70 17.07 7.19 8.29
C ARG A 70 18.11 6.52 7.40
N LEU A 71 18.17 5.19 7.37
CA LEU A 71 19.06 4.47 6.46
C LEU A 71 18.71 4.74 5.00
N ILE A 72 17.42 4.70 4.67
CA ILE A 72 16.91 5.04 3.33
C ILE A 72 17.25 6.49 2.95
N SER A 73 17.10 7.44 3.89
CA SER A 73 17.48 8.84 3.68
C SER A 73 18.94 8.96 3.27
N LEU A 74 19.86 8.36 4.04
CA LEU A 74 21.30 8.40 3.77
C LEU A 74 21.65 7.76 2.41
N MET A 75 21.04 6.64 2.07
CA MET A 75 21.31 5.92 0.82
C MET A 75 20.69 6.60 -0.40
N GLY A 76 19.44 7.04 -0.32
CA GLY A 76 18.69 7.59 -1.44
C GLY A 76 18.97 9.06 -1.69
N LEU A 77 19.10 9.86 -0.63
CA LEU A 77 19.40 11.29 -0.77
C LEU A 77 20.90 11.57 -0.87
N LYS A 78 21.73 10.73 -0.26
CA LYS A 78 23.20 10.91 -0.27
C LYS A 78 23.65 12.24 0.34
N VAL A 79 22.89 12.71 1.31
CA VAL A 79 23.18 13.90 2.15
C VAL A 79 22.89 13.55 3.62
N ASP A 80 23.63 14.17 4.54
CA ASP A 80 23.51 13.89 5.98
C ASP A 80 22.45 14.76 6.67
N ASP A 81 21.99 15.80 5.99
CA ASP A 81 21.12 16.84 6.57
C ASP A 81 19.67 16.36 6.79
N VAL A 82 19.18 15.37 6.02
CA VAL A 82 17.79 14.97 6.04
C VAL A 82 17.53 13.83 7.04
N PRO A 83 16.84 14.08 8.16
CA PRO A 83 16.46 13.05 9.12
C PRO A 83 15.48 12.03 8.54
N GLY A 84 15.12 11.03 9.34
CA GLY A 84 14.10 10.07 8.92
C GLY A 84 13.42 9.43 10.13
N VAL A 85 12.14 9.10 9.99
CA VAL A 85 11.35 8.41 10.99
C VAL A 85 10.54 7.26 10.39
N THR A 86 10.57 6.10 11.06
CA THR A 86 9.80 4.91 10.67
C THR A 86 8.50 4.85 11.43
N ILE A 87 7.39 4.65 10.70
CA ILE A 87 6.03 4.62 11.23
C ILE A 87 5.41 3.25 10.98
N ASN A 88 4.71 2.71 11.97
CA ASN A 88 3.97 1.46 11.85
C ASN A 88 2.49 1.65 12.19
N ARG A 89 1.64 1.50 11.19
CA ARG A 89 0.20 1.24 11.28
C ARG A 89 -0.15 0.06 10.37
N PHE A 90 0.68 -0.99 10.40
CA PHE A 90 0.53 -2.17 9.53
C PHE A 90 0.21 -1.78 8.07
N CYS A 91 -0.87 -2.31 7.51
CA CYS A 91 -1.28 -2.08 6.13
C CYS A 91 -1.46 -0.60 5.74
N ALA A 92 -1.79 0.28 6.70
CA ALA A 92 -2.01 1.70 6.45
C ALA A 92 -0.77 2.57 6.66
N SER A 93 0.40 2.00 6.99
CA SER A 93 1.61 2.78 7.32
C SER A 93 1.94 3.81 6.24
N GLY A 94 1.89 3.46 4.96
CA GLY A 94 2.18 4.37 3.86
C GLY A 94 1.16 5.51 3.70
N LEU A 95 -0.11 5.30 4.03
CA LEU A 95 -1.12 6.36 4.05
C LEU A 95 -0.98 7.25 5.29
N GLU A 96 -0.63 6.65 6.43
CA GLU A 96 -0.33 7.36 7.68
C GLU A 96 0.82 8.34 7.51
N THR A 97 1.89 7.94 6.81
CA THR A 97 3.05 8.81 6.58
C THR A 97 2.67 10.05 5.75
N ILE A 98 1.81 9.87 4.73
CA ILE A 98 1.28 10.99 3.93
C ILE A 98 0.45 11.94 4.82
N ALA A 99 -0.37 11.40 5.70
CA ALA A 99 -1.19 12.20 6.63
C ALA A 99 -0.33 12.97 7.64
N ILE A 100 0.70 12.33 8.22
CA ILE A 100 1.63 12.97 9.15
C ILE A 100 2.42 14.07 8.43
N ALA A 101 2.96 13.81 7.24
CA ALA A 101 3.68 14.79 6.45
C ALA A 101 2.80 16.02 6.11
N THR A 102 1.56 15.77 5.67
CA THR A 102 0.57 16.82 5.43
C THR A 102 0.31 17.65 6.69
N ALA A 103 0.14 17.02 7.84
CA ALA A 103 -0.09 17.69 9.11
C ALA A 103 1.11 18.55 9.55
N LYS A 104 2.34 18.03 9.43
CA LYS A 104 3.59 18.77 9.73
C LYS A 104 3.72 20.02 8.87
N ILE A 105 3.44 19.94 7.57
CA ILE A 105 3.48 21.08 6.67
C ILE A 105 2.37 22.09 7.02
N LYS A 106 1.14 21.63 7.20
CA LYS A 106 0.01 22.51 7.58
C LYS A 106 0.22 23.23 8.90
N SER A 107 0.93 22.62 9.84
CA SER A 107 1.31 23.24 11.12
C SER A 107 2.52 24.18 11.05
N GLY A 108 3.23 24.24 9.92
CA GLY A 108 4.43 25.03 9.75
C GLY A 108 5.70 24.44 10.34
N MET A 109 5.70 23.15 10.67
CA MET A 109 6.89 22.44 11.18
C MET A 109 7.88 22.08 10.08
N SER A 110 7.42 22.02 8.82
CA SER A 110 8.22 21.63 7.65
C SER A 110 7.66 22.28 6.40
N ASP A 111 8.47 22.38 5.36
CA ASP A 111 8.08 22.90 4.06
C ASP A 111 8.21 21.86 2.93
N CYS A 112 9.06 20.83 3.10
CA CYS A 112 9.24 19.74 2.12
C CYS A 112 9.48 18.41 2.82
N ILE A 113 8.60 17.43 2.59
CA ILE A 113 8.71 16.09 3.18
C ILE A 113 8.53 15.03 2.11
N ILE A 114 9.36 13.99 2.15
CA ILE A 114 9.11 12.75 1.42
C ILE A 114 8.40 11.78 2.36
N ALA A 115 7.24 11.27 1.95
CA ALA A 115 6.44 10.34 2.72
C ALA A 115 6.05 9.12 1.87
N GLY A 116 6.02 7.94 2.47
CA GLY A 116 5.66 6.73 1.75
C GLY A 116 5.88 5.49 2.58
N GLY A 117 6.18 4.38 1.93
CA GLY A 117 6.45 3.15 2.66
C GLY A 117 7.13 2.10 1.82
N VAL A 118 7.68 1.13 2.50
CA VAL A 118 8.36 -0.03 1.93
C VAL A 118 8.01 -1.28 2.73
N GLU A 119 7.90 -2.40 2.04
CA GLU A 119 7.80 -3.72 2.65
C GLU A 119 8.45 -4.76 1.76
N SER A 120 9.21 -5.68 2.36
CA SER A 120 9.65 -6.90 1.72
C SER A 120 9.18 -8.11 2.53
N MET A 121 8.14 -8.76 2.03
CA MET A 121 7.65 -10.01 2.60
C MET A 121 8.46 -11.21 2.08
N SER A 122 9.43 -10.99 1.20
CA SER A 122 10.46 -11.97 0.83
C SER A 122 11.54 -12.10 1.89
N TYR A 123 11.91 -10.99 2.54
CA TYR A 123 12.92 -10.95 3.60
C TYR A 123 12.30 -11.19 4.97
N ILE A 124 11.17 -10.54 5.28
CA ILE A 124 10.58 -10.55 6.61
C ILE A 124 9.22 -11.24 6.57
N PRO A 125 9.00 -12.30 7.36
CA PRO A 125 7.69 -12.95 7.47
C PRO A 125 6.61 -11.98 7.97
N MET A 126 5.34 -12.22 7.58
CA MET A 126 4.22 -11.34 7.95
C MET A 126 4.00 -11.19 9.47
N THR A 127 4.52 -12.10 10.27
CA THR A 127 4.45 -12.05 11.74
C THR A 127 5.76 -11.62 12.40
N GLY A 128 6.76 -11.25 11.60
CA GLY A 128 8.14 -11.08 12.08
C GLY A 128 8.81 -12.43 12.36
N PHE A 129 10.07 -12.39 12.79
CA PHE A 129 10.86 -13.59 13.11
C PHE A 129 10.62 -14.10 14.53
N LYS A 130 10.20 -13.23 15.44
CA LYS A 130 10.01 -13.59 16.86
C LYS A 130 8.69 -13.03 17.40
N PRO A 131 7.53 -13.58 16.98
CA PRO A 131 6.25 -13.17 17.56
C PRO A 131 6.14 -13.65 19.02
N VAL A 132 5.86 -12.74 19.93
CA VAL A 132 5.69 -13.03 21.37
C VAL A 132 4.39 -12.42 21.87
N PRO A 133 3.26 -13.17 21.81
CA PRO A 133 1.99 -12.73 22.37
C PRO A 133 2.07 -12.52 23.88
N ASN A 134 1.35 -11.52 24.39
CA ASN A 134 1.28 -11.24 25.82
C ASN A 134 0.45 -12.36 26.51
N TYR A 135 1.09 -13.15 27.36
CA TYR A 135 0.46 -14.25 28.08
C TYR A 135 -0.75 -13.81 28.91
N ASN A 136 -0.67 -12.68 29.61
CA ASN A 136 -1.76 -12.16 30.44
C ASN A 136 -2.99 -11.76 29.60
N THR A 137 -2.82 -11.43 28.34
CA THR A 137 -3.90 -11.11 27.41
C THR A 137 -4.54 -12.39 26.87
N VAL A 138 -3.71 -13.31 26.38
CA VAL A 138 -4.16 -14.59 25.82
C VAL A 138 -4.86 -15.46 26.86
N SER A 139 -4.30 -15.60 28.07
CA SER A 139 -4.89 -16.38 29.17
C SER A 139 -6.25 -15.86 29.67
N LYS A 140 -6.62 -14.62 29.30
CA LYS A 140 -7.95 -14.03 29.57
C LYS A 140 -8.92 -14.17 28.39
N GLY A 141 -8.65 -15.03 27.42
CA GLY A 141 -9.51 -15.28 26.26
C GLY A 141 -9.51 -14.14 25.25
N LYS A 142 -8.37 -13.42 25.12
CA LYS A 142 -8.15 -12.36 24.14
C LYS A 142 -7.10 -12.75 23.09
N GLU A 143 -7.10 -14.02 22.70
CA GLU A 143 -6.24 -14.56 21.62
C GLU A 143 -6.55 -13.92 20.27
N ASP A 144 -7.76 -13.43 20.06
CA ASP A 144 -8.18 -12.71 18.84
C ASP A 144 -7.37 -11.45 18.56
N TYR A 145 -6.70 -10.88 19.58
CA TYR A 145 -5.78 -9.74 19.39
C TYR A 145 -4.56 -10.10 18.54
N TYR A 146 -4.21 -11.39 18.51
CA TYR A 146 -3.05 -11.94 17.80
C TYR A 146 -3.42 -12.83 16.62
N TRP A 147 -4.69 -12.87 16.23
CA TRP A 147 -5.12 -13.67 15.11
C TRP A 147 -4.40 -13.27 13.82
N GLY A 148 -3.99 -14.28 13.05
CA GLY A 148 -3.54 -14.07 11.68
C GLY A 148 -4.68 -13.54 10.80
N MET A 149 -4.32 -12.70 9.83
CA MET A 149 -5.31 -11.97 9.00
C MET A 149 -6.27 -12.89 8.24
N GLY A 150 -5.84 -14.10 7.88
CA GLY A 150 -6.71 -15.08 7.24
C GLY A 150 -7.86 -15.57 8.13
N LEU A 151 -7.63 -15.73 9.45
CA LEU A 151 -8.71 -16.06 10.40
C LEU A 151 -9.72 -14.95 10.52
N THR A 152 -9.26 -13.69 10.51
CA THR A 152 -10.16 -12.53 10.54
C THR A 152 -10.97 -12.42 9.24
N ALA A 153 -10.39 -12.81 8.10
CA ALA A 153 -11.08 -12.86 6.81
C ALA A 153 -12.17 -13.93 6.78
N GLU A 154 -11.93 -15.12 7.37
CA GLU A 154 -12.96 -16.16 7.55
C GLU A 154 -14.08 -15.67 8.50
N GLN A 155 -13.72 -14.98 9.58
CA GLN A 155 -14.71 -14.41 10.49
C GLN A 155 -15.62 -13.39 9.78
N VAL A 156 -15.04 -12.52 8.94
CA VAL A 156 -15.82 -11.56 8.13
C VAL A 156 -16.70 -12.31 7.12
N ALA A 157 -16.17 -13.32 6.42
CA ALA A 157 -16.95 -14.12 5.47
C ALA A 157 -18.20 -14.73 6.15
N ASN A 158 -18.04 -15.29 7.35
CA ASN A 158 -19.12 -15.89 8.11
C ASN A 158 -20.14 -14.86 8.61
N GLU A 159 -19.67 -13.79 9.28
CA GLU A 159 -20.51 -12.79 9.91
C GLU A 159 -21.31 -11.97 8.90
N TYR A 160 -20.67 -11.62 7.78
CA TYR A 160 -21.30 -10.84 6.69
C TYR A 160 -21.85 -11.72 5.55
N LYS A 161 -21.86 -13.03 5.74
CA LYS A 161 -22.46 -14.02 4.79
C LYS A 161 -21.90 -13.90 3.37
N VAL A 162 -20.58 -13.68 3.23
CA VAL A 162 -19.92 -13.61 1.94
C VAL A 162 -19.56 -15.02 1.46
N SER A 163 -20.24 -15.50 0.41
CA SER A 163 -20.05 -16.86 -0.09
C SER A 163 -18.67 -17.07 -0.73
N ARG A 164 -18.22 -18.32 -0.78
CA ARG A 164 -16.99 -18.70 -1.49
C ARG A 164 -17.06 -18.32 -2.97
N GLU A 165 -18.19 -18.54 -3.62
CA GLU A 165 -18.39 -18.22 -5.02
C GLU A 165 -18.22 -16.72 -5.28
N SER A 166 -18.85 -15.86 -4.47
CA SER A 166 -18.70 -14.41 -4.62
C SER A 166 -17.27 -13.94 -4.40
N GLN A 167 -16.51 -14.57 -3.49
CA GLN A 167 -15.09 -14.28 -3.27
C GLN A 167 -14.24 -14.66 -4.50
N ASP A 168 -14.50 -15.80 -5.11
CA ASP A 168 -13.74 -16.25 -6.29
C ASP A 168 -14.08 -15.40 -7.54
N ILE A 169 -15.33 -15.01 -7.72
CA ILE A 169 -15.74 -14.07 -8.78
C ILE A 169 -15.05 -12.72 -8.60
N PHE A 170 -15.07 -12.16 -7.40
CA PHE A 170 -14.41 -10.90 -7.09
C PHE A 170 -12.89 -10.95 -7.38
N ALA A 171 -12.24 -12.04 -6.98
CA ALA A 171 -10.82 -12.25 -7.24
C ALA A 171 -10.52 -12.35 -8.75
N TYR A 172 -11.34 -13.06 -9.50
CA TYR A 172 -11.25 -13.12 -10.95
C TYR A 172 -11.38 -11.73 -11.59
N GLU A 173 -12.39 -10.96 -11.19
CA GLU A 173 -12.62 -9.60 -11.68
C GLU A 173 -11.43 -8.68 -11.39
N SER A 174 -10.82 -8.78 -10.19
CA SER A 174 -9.60 -8.03 -9.83
C SER A 174 -8.46 -8.35 -10.79
N HIS A 175 -8.23 -9.63 -11.11
CA HIS A 175 -7.22 -10.04 -12.09
C HIS A 175 -7.52 -9.51 -13.50
N GLN A 176 -8.75 -9.59 -13.97
CA GLN A 176 -9.14 -9.12 -15.30
C GLN A 176 -8.92 -7.60 -15.45
N LYS A 177 -9.34 -6.83 -14.44
CA LYS A 177 -9.10 -5.38 -14.39
C LYS A 177 -7.61 -5.06 -14.43
N ALA A 178 -6.79 -5.77 -13.65
CA ALA A 178 -5.33 -5.56 -13.58
C ALA A 178 -4.64 -5.92 -14.90
N ILE A 179 -5.01 -7.01 -15.55
CA ILE A 179 -4.48 -7.43 -16.84
C ILE A 179 -4.77 -6.36 -17.91
N LYS A 180 -6.04 -5.92 -17.98
CA LYS A 180 -6.44 -4.85 -18.89
C LYS A 180 -5.65 -3.56 -18.66
N ALA A 181 -5.45 -3.17 -17.40
CA ALA A 181 -4.69 -1.97 -17.04
C ALA A 181 -3.21 -2.08 -17.45
N LEU A 182 -2.60 -3.26 -17.33
CA LEU A 182 -1.23 -3.53 -17.82
C LEU A 182 -1.15 -3.44 -19.34
N GLU A 183 -2.08 -4.06 -20.07
CA GLU A 183 -2.15 -4.02 -21.54
C GLU A 183 -2.35 -2.59 -22.07
N GLU A 184 -3.15 -1.79 -21.38
CA GLU A 184 -3.35 -0.36 -21.65
C GLU A 184 -2.21 0.54 -21.12
N LYS A 185 -1.18 -0.02 -20.48
CA LYS A 185 0.00 0.67 -19.91
C LYS A 185 -0.37 1.77 -18.90
N LYS A 186 -1.48 1.61 -18.18
CA LYS A 186 -1.97 2.62 -17.21
C LYS A 186 -1.01 2.88 -16.06
N PHE A 187 -0.16 1.92 -15.72
CA PHE A 187 0.80 2.05 -14.63
C PHE A 187 2.19 2.57 -15.06
N SER A 188 2.45 2.71 -16.35
CA SER A 188 3.81 3.01 -16.85
C SER A 188 4.37 4.35 -16.38
N GLY A 189 3.51 5.36 -16.16
CA GLY A 189 3.93 6.69 -15.72
C GLY A 189 4.24 6.80 -14.23
N GLN A 190 3.84 5.81 -13.44
CA GLN A 190 3.96 5.83 -11.98
C GLN A 190 5.02 4.87 -11.42
N ILE A 191 5.55 3.96 -12.27
CA ILE A 191 6.50 2.93 -11.83
C ILE A 191 7.93 3.39 -12.07
N ALA A 192 8.70 3.52 -10.98
CA ALA A 192 10.13 3.69 -11.01
C ALA A 192 10.78 2.37 -11.48
N PRO A 193 11.59 2.36 -12.56
CA PRO A 193 12.29 1.18 -13.00
C PRO A 193 13.40 0.80 -12.02
N ILE A 194 13.36 -0.42 -11.49
CA ILE A 194 14.32 -0.90 -10.50
C ILE A 194 15.22 -1.96 -11.12
N LYS A 195 16.52 -1.78 -10.95
CA LYS A 195 17.53 -2.76 -11.35
C LYS A 195 17.76 -3.78 -10.25
N VAL A 196 17.69 -5.04 -10.62
CA VAL A 196 17.99 -6.16 -9.71
C VAL A 196 19.16 -6.95 -10.27
N LYS A 197 20.19 -7.08 -9.45
CA LYS A 197 21.36 -7.91 -9.74
C LYS A 197 21.16 -9.28 -9.09
N GLU A 198 21.09 -10.32 -9.90
CA GLU A 198 20.99 -11.70 -9.45
C GLU A 198 22.31 -12.42 -9.68
N ILE A 199 22.78 -13.09 -8.63
CA ILE A 199 23.95 -13.96 -8.70
C ILE A 199 23.45 -15.39 -8.69
N TYR A 200 23.84 -16.19 -9.67
CA TYR A 200 23.43 -17.58 -9.80
C TYR A 200 24.60 -18.48 -10.27
N LEU A 201 24.44 -19.78 -10.11
CA LEU A 201 25.34 -20.76 -10.67
C LEU A 201 24.80 -21.25 -12.03
N ASP A 202 25.66 -21.28 -13.05
CA ASP A 202 25.33 -21.86 -14.35
C ASP A 202 25.36 -23.41 -14.27
N GLU A 203 25.07 -24.07 -15.39
CA GLU A 203 25.06 -25.53 -15.52
C GLU A 203 26.43 -26.19 -15.15
N ASN A 204 27.52 -25.41 -15.24
CA ASN A 204 28.86 -25.83 -14.87
C ASN A 204 29.27 -25.41 -13.46
N LEU A 205 28.31 -25.03 -12.61
CA LEU A 205 28.51 -24.54 -11.24
C LEU A 205 29.41 -23.28 -11.16
N LYS A 206 29.53 -22.53 -12.27
CA LYS A 206 30.28 -21.28 -12.28
C LYS A 206 29.37 -20.11 -11.87
N LYS A 207 29.86 -19.26 -11.00
CA LYS A 207 29.18 -18.01 -10.60
C LYS A 207 28.97 -17.13 -11.84
N LYS A 208 27.71 -16.74 -12.05
CA LYS A 208 27.26 -15.79 -13.08
C LYS A 208 26.48 -14.66 -12.43
N GLU A 209 26.44 -13.54 -13.09
CA GLU A 209 25.66 -12.37 -12.70
C GLU A 209 24.73 -11.98 -13.83
N ARG A 210 23.51 -11.59 -13.47
CA ARG A 210 22.51 -11.05 -14.39
C ARG A 210 21.92 -9.80 -13.78
N GLU A 211 21.85 -8.72 -14.55
CA GLU A 211 21.10 -7.51 -14.18
C GLU A 211 19.82 -7.44 -15.02
N THR A 212 18.69 -7.23 -14.35
CA THR A 212 17.38 -7.10 -14.99
C THR A 212 16.67 -5.88 -14.44
N THR A 213 16.07 -5.08 -15.30
CA THR A 213 15.23 -3.94 -14.88
C THR A 213 13.77 -4.38 -14.81
N PHE A 214 13.13 -4.14 -13.68
CA PHE A 214 11.71 -4.43 -13.46
C PHE A 214 10.91 -3.13 -13.37
N ASN A 215 9.91 -3.02 -14.23
CA ASN A 215 9.04 -1.85 -14.40
C ASN A 215 7.56 -2.22 -14.63
N GLU A 216 7.18 -3.47 -14.34
CA GLU A 216 5.82 -3.99 -14.49
C GLU A 216 5.45 -4.91 -13.32
N ASP A 217 4.21 -4.79 -12.81
CA ASP A 217 3.72 -5.60 -11.70
C ASP A 217 3.68 -7.09 -12.06
N GLN A 218 4.23 -7.94 -11.18
CA GLN A 218 4.36 -9.38 -11.39
C GLN A 218 3.07 -10.14 -11.06
N GLY A 219 2.14 -9.51 -10.32
CA GLY A 219 1.01 -10.17 -9.67
C GLY A 219 -0.07 -10.75 -10.59
N PRO A 220 -0.54 -10.02 -11.63
CA PRO A 220 -1.70 -10.42 -12.43
C PRO A 220 -1.53 -11.77 -13.13
N ARG A 221 -2.59 -12.59 -13.14
CA ARG A 221 -2.57 -13.97 -13.65
C ARG A 221 -3.55 -14.11 -14.82
N LYS A 222 -3.00 -14.22 -16.03
CA LYS A 222 -3.79 -14.40 -17.26
C LYS A 222 -4.45 -15.79 -17.36
N ASP A 223 -3.92 -16.77 -16.64
CA ASP A 223 -4.35 -18.17 -16.62
C ASP A 223 -5.42 -18.47 -15.56
N THR A 224 -5.93 -17.46 -14.85
CA THR A 224 -6.96 -17.66 -13.82
C THR A 224 -8.38 -17.62 -14.41
N SER A 225 -9.28 -18.39 -13.79
CA SER A 225 -10.72 -18.36 -14.07
C SER A 225 -11.48 -18.71 -12.78
N VAL A 226 -12.80 -18.46 -12.76
CA VAL A 226 -13.64 -18.81 -11.60
C VAL A 226 -13.59 -20.32 -11.35
N GLU A 227 -13.55 -21.17 -12.39
CA GLU A 227 -13.46 -22.63 -12.28
C GLU A 227 -12.11 -23.08 -11.70
N VAL A 228 -11.01 -22.37 -12.01
CA VAL A 228 -9.69 -22.66 -11.42
C VAL A 228 -9.67 -22.26 -9.95
N LEU A 229 -10.20 -21.06 -9.64
CA LEU A 229 -10.27 -20.56 -8.25
C LEU A 229 -11.14 -21.44 -7.36
N SER A 230 -12.29 -21.94 -7.86
CA SER A 230 -13.22 -22.79 -7.10
C SER A 230 -12.60 -24.13 -6.63
N LYS A 231 -11.56 -24.62 -7.34
CA LYS A 231 -10.82 -25.85 -6.97
C LYS A 231 -9.80 -25.67 -5.87
N LEU A 232 -9.47 -24.43 -5.51
CA LEU A 232 -8.50 -24.13 -4.46
C LEU A 232 -9.06 -24.50 -3.09
N ARG A 233 -8.21 -25.11 -2.26
CA ARG A 233 -8.58 -25.43 -0.86
C ARG A 233 -8.51 -24.20 0.03
N PRO A 234 -9.40 -24.07 1.02
CA PRO A 234 -9.24 -23.08 2.08
C PRO A 234 -7.88 -23.25 2.78
N VAL A 235 -7.25 -22.13 3.16
CA VAL A 235 -5.89 -22.16 3.72
C VAL A 235 -5.82 -21.73 5.19
N PHE A 236 -6.89 -21.16 5.73
CA PHE A 236 -6.89 -20.64 7.10
C PHE A 236 -7.83 -21.41 8.05
N SER A 237 -8.84 -22.09 7.52
CA SER A 237 -9.78 -22.94 8.26
C SER A 237 -10.15 -24.14 7.42
N ALA A 238 -10.23 -25.33 8.01
CA ALA A 238 -10.55 -26.57 7.29
C ALA A 238 -11.93 -26.54 6.61
N THR A 239 -12.89 -25.81 7.20
CA THR A 239 -14.26 -25.61 6.67
C THR A 239 -14.46 -24.18 6.16
N GLY A 240 -13.38 -23.44 5.91
CA GLY A 240 -13.41 -22.05 5.50
C GLY A 240 -13.70 -21.83 4.02
N SER A 241 -13.70 -20.58 3.64
CA SER A 241 -13.95 -20.11 2.27
C SER A 241 -12.80 -19.31 1.68
N VAL A 242 -11.86 -18.86 2.53
CA VAL A 242 -10.74 -18.01 2.13
C VAL A 242 -9.59 -18.88 1.61
N THR A 243 -9.15 -18.62 0.39
CA THR A 243 -8.10 -19.37 -0.30
C THR A 243 -6.94 -18.47 -0.69
N ALA A 244 -5.84 -19.05 -1.14
CA ALA A 244 -4.73 -18.31 -1.72
C ALA A 244 -5.14 -17.50 -2.99
N GLY A 245 -6.21 -17.92 -3.68
CA GLY A 245 -6.68 -17.29 -4.90
C GLY A 245 -7.62 -16.09 -4.66
N ASN A 246 -8.27 -16.01 -3.50
CA ASN A 246 -9.17 -14.91 -3.14
C ASN A 246 -8.62 -14.05 -1.97
N SER A 247 -7.31 -14.12 -1.77
CA SER A 247 -6.53 -13.34 -0.81
C SER A 247 -5.49 -12.50 -1.55
N SER A 248 -5.08 -11.36 -0.98
CA SER A 248 -3.97 -10.56 -1.51
C SER A 248 -2.68 -11.35 -1.53
N GLN A 249 -1.83 -11.07 -2.52
CA GLN A 249 -0.54 -11.73 -2.63
C GLN A 249 0.47 -11.11 -1.65
N MET A 250 1.23 -11.96 -0.94
CA MET A 250 2.44 -11.52 -0.24
C MET A 250 3.39 -10.89 -1.25
N SER A 251 3.93 -9.74 -0.93
CA SER A 251 4.57 -8.89 -1.93
C SER A 251 5.72 -8.06 -1.38
N ASP A 252 6.61 -7.66 -2.31
CA ASP A 252 7.69 -6.70 -2.09
C ASP A 252 7.40 -5.44 -2.89
N GLY A 253 7.64 -4.26 -2.32
CA GLY A 253 7.46 -3.00 -3.02
C GLY A 253 7.74 -1.77 -2.17
N ALA A 254 7.95 -0.64 -2.83
CA ALA A 254 8.12 0.68 -2.23
C ALA A 254 7.29 1.72 -2.99
N ALA A 255 6.80 2.74 -2.28
CA ALA A 255 6.08 3.85 -2.89
C ALA A 255 6.26 5.13 -2.06
N PHE A 256 6.47 6.25 -2.73
CA PHE A 256 6.73 7.54 -2.09
C PHE A 256 6.04 8.68 -2.81
N VAL A 257 5.69 9.69 -2.05
CA VAL A 257 5.21 10.99 -2.52
C VAL A 257 6.08 12.10 -1.94
N MET A 258 6.23 13.18 -2.68
CA MET A 258 6.85 14.41 -2.18
C MET A 258 5.75 15.42 -1.90
N ILE A 259 5.72 15.94 -0.67
CA ILE A 259 4.71 16.87 -0.18
C ILE A 259 5.40 18.16 0.21
N VAL A 260 4.87 19.28 -0.26
CA VAL A 260 5.47 20.60 -0.07
C VAL A 260 4.46 21.63 0.41
N SER A 261 4.95 22.69 1.08
CA SER A 261 4.15 23.86 1.40
C SER A 261 3.88 24.72 0.16
N GLU A 262 2.94 25.66 0.25
CA GLU A 262 2.66 26.62 -0.83
C GLU A 262 3.90 27.47 -1.18
N ASP A 263 4.70 27.83 -0.19
CA ASP A 263 5.91 28.60 -0.40
C ASP A 263 6.96 27.78 -1.16
N MET A 264 7.15 26.52 -0.77
CA MET A 264 8.07 25.62 -1.46
C MET A 264 7.59 25.30 -2.88
N LEU A 265 6.27 25.18 -3.10
CA LEU A 265 5.69 24.98 -4.43
C LEU A 265 6.08 26.11 -5.39
N LYS A 266 6.04 27.36 -4.92
CA LYS A 266 6.45 28.56 -5.68
C LYS A 266 7.96 28.55 -5.97
N ILE A 267 8.78 28.16 -4.98
CA ILE A 267 10.25 28.06 -5.14
C ILE A 267 10.62 27.03 -6.19
N LEU A 268 9.99 25.87 -6.15
CA LEU A 268 10.26 24.77 -7.08
C LEU A 268 9.66 24.99 -8.47
N ASN A 269 8.71 25.91 -8.59
CA ASN A 269 7.98 26.21 -9.84
C ASN A 269 7.45 24.93 -10.53
N VAL A 270 6.77 24.07 -9.77
CA VAL A 270 6.18 22.83 -10.24
C VAL A 270 4.67 22.81 -10.04
N GLU A 271 3.96 22.09 -10.91
CA GLU A 271 2.52 21.92 -10.76
C GLU A 271 2.20 20.85 -9.70
N PRO A 272 1.26 21.10 -8.79
CA PRO A 272 0.82 20.10 -7.83
C PRO A 272 -0.08 19.05 -8.48
N ILE A 273 0.00 17.83 -7.97
CA ILE A 273 -0.80 16.68 -8.44
C ILE A 273 -2.13 16.61 -7.68
N ALA A 274 -2.03 16.68 -6.34
CA ALA A 274 -3.15 16.47 -5.43
C ALA A 274 -2.85 17.09 -4.06
N LYS A 275 -3.86 17.12 -3.20
CA LYS A 275 -3.71 17.37 -1.76
C LYS A 275 -4.56 16.42 -0.95
N LEU A 276 -4.06 16.00 0.23
CA LEU A 276 -4.84 15.26 1.21
C LEU A 276 -5.74 16.25 1.97
N ILE A 277 -7.06 16.12 1.79
CA ILE A 277 -8.04 17.03 2.41
C ILE A 277 -8.63 16.48 3.71
N GLY A 278 -8.60 15.16 3.90
CA GLY A 278 -9.07 14.51 5.12
C GLY A 278 -8.38 13.18 5.35
N TYR A 279 -8.17 12.84 6.62
CA TYR A 279 -7.64 11.54 7.02
C TYR A 279 -8.24 11.11 8.35
N SER A 280 -8.68 9.86 8.44
CA SER A 280 -9.14 9.30 9.70
C SER A 280 -8.69 7.86 9.89
N VAL A 281 -8.59 7.49 11.16
CA VAL A 281 -8.43 6.11 11.61
C VAL A 281 -9.53 5.77 12.60
N ALA A 282 -9.94 4.50 12.62
CA ALA A 282 -10.97 4.00 13.53
C ALA A 282 -10.57 2.63 14.06
N GLY A 283 -10.88 2.37 15.34
CA GLY A 283 -10.73 1.04 15.95
C GLY A 283 -12.01 0.25 15.88
N LEU A 284 -11.88 -1.09 15.85
CA LEU A 284 -12.99 -2.05 15.90
C LEU A 284 -12.48 -3.38 16.48
N PRO A 285 -13.38 -4.35 16.81
CA PRO A 285 -12.94 -5.65 17.30
C PRO A 285 -11.92 -6.31 16.37
N PRO A 286 -10.76 -6.79 16.88
CA PRO A 286 -9.69 -7.36 16.05
C PRO A 286 -10.12 -8.50 15.14
N LYS A 287 -11.01 -9.36 15.59
CA LYS A 287 -11.53 -10.52 14.86
C LYS A 287 -12.25 -10.16 13.55
N ILE A 288 -12.74 -8.94 13.42
CA ILE A 288 -13.39 -8.41 12.20
C ILE A 288 -12.64 -7.20 11.64
N MET A 289 -11.32 -7.16 11.75
CA MET A 289 -10.49 -6.04 11.28
C MET A 289 -10.78 -5.64 9.83
N GLY A 290 -11.22 -6.60 9.01
CA GLY A 290 -11.59 -6.38 7.61
C GLY A 290 -12.65 -5.29 7.42
N MET A 291 -13.50 -5.06 8.43
CA MET A 291 -14.54 -4.03 8.40
C MET A 291 -14.04 -2.63 8.81
N GLY A 292 -12.73 -2.45 8.99
CA GLY A 292 -12.12 -1.15 9.33
C GLY A 292 -12.57 0.02 8.46
N PRO A 293 -12.62 -0.11 7.13
CA PRO A 293 -13.12 0.95 6.23
C PRO A 293 -14.53 1.43 6.55
N VAL A 294 -15.43 0.53 6.96
CA VAL A 294 -16.83 0.89 7.33
C VAL A 294 -16.89 1.87 8.52
N ARG A 295 -15.86 1.87 9.37
CA ARG A 295 -15.73 2.81 10.48
C ARG A 295 -14.94 4.07 10.10
N ALA A 296 -13.89 3.92 9.28
CA ALA A 296 -13.00 5.03 8.93
C ALA A 296 -13.62 5.98 7.89
N ILE A 297 -14.33 5.44 6.88
CA ILE A 297 -14.91 6.23 5.79
C ILE A 297 -15.93 7.26 6.29
N PRO A 298 -16.99 6.90 7.06
CA PRO A 298 -17.90 7.91 7.58
C PRO A 298 -17.21 8.98 8.41
N LYS A 299 -16.24 8.56 9.25
CA LYS A 299 -15.50 9.49 10.11
C LYS A 299 -14.71 10.53 9.32
N VAL A 300 -14.04 10.15 8.21
CA VAL A 300 -13.31 11.13 7.40
C VAL A 300 -14.25 12.02 6.60
N LEU A 301 -15.37 11.50 6.12
CA LEU A 301 -16.39 12.29 5.42
C LEU A 301 -16.98 13.36 6.32
N ASP A 302 -17.34 13.00 7.56
CA ASP A 302 -17.83 13.94 8.57
C ASP A 302 -16.78 15.01 8.91
N GLN A 303 -15.50 14.63 9.01
CA GLN A 303 -14.38 15.53 9.29
C GLN A 303 -14.24 16.65 8.24
N VAL A 304 -14.53 16.35 6.97
CA VAL A 304 -14.40 17.31 5.86
C VAL A 304 -15.74 17.86 5.38
N GLY A 305 -16.86 17.44 5.97
CA GLY A 305 -18.20 17.87 5.59
C GLY A 305 -18.68 17.36 4.23
N MET A 306 -18.14 16.22 3.75
CA MET A 306 -18.49 15.60 2.47
C MET A 306 -19.46 14.43 2.63
N LYS A 307 -20.16 14.11 1.57
CA LYS A 307 -21.03 12.92 1.45
C LYS A 307 -20.32 11.84 0.64
N LEU A 308 -20.60 10.58 0.93
CA LEU A 308 -20.01 9.42 0.23
C LEU A 308 -20.12 9.51 -1.29
N LYS A 309 -21.25 9.98 -1.81
CA LYS A 309 -21.51 10.15 -3.26
C LYS A 309 -20.65 11.22 -3.95
N GLU A 310 -19.93 12.03 -3.21
CA GLU A 310 -19.00 13.03 -3.77
C GLU A 310 -17.61 12.46 -4.04
N ILE A 311 -17.35 11.22 -3.56
CA ILE A 311 -16.14 10.48 -3.88
C ILE A 311 -16.35 9.75 -5.20
N GLU A 312 -15.55 10.09 -6.18
CA GLU A 312 -15.70 9.63 -7.58
C GLU A 312 -14.83 8.39 -7.89
N LEU A 313 -13.85 8.07 -7.03
CA LEU A 313 -12.95 6.92 -7.19
C LEU A 313 -12.47 6.40 -5.84
N PHE A 314 -12.48 5.07 -5.68
CA PHE A 314 -11.98 4.39 -4.48
C PHE A 314 -10.84 3.45 -4.83
N GLU A 315 -9.74 3.58 -4.11
CA GLU A 315 -8.73 2.54 -3.94
C GLU A 315 -8.94 1.88 -2.58
N LEU A 316 -9.73 0.81 -2.56
CA LEU A 316 -9.99 -0.04 -1.41
C LEU A 316 -8.97 -1.18 -1.41
N ASN A 317 -8.11 -1.26 -0.40
CA ASN A 317 -7.15 -2.36 -0.34
C ASN A 317 -7.85 -3.72 -0.24
N GLU A 318 -7.65 -4.58 -1.24
CA GLU A 318 -8.18 -5.93 -1.29
C GLU A 318 -7.31 -6.90 -0.49
N ALA A 319 -7.29 -6.75 0.84
CA ALA A 319 -6.57 -7.70 1.69
C ALA A 319 -7.11 -9.13 1.50
N PHE A 320 -8.44 -9.23 1.40
CA PHE A 320 -9.20 -10.46 1.09
C PHE A 320 -10.47 -10.09 0.30
N ALA A 321 -10.91 -10.98 -0.58
CA ALA A 321 -12.17 -10.80 -1.29
C ALA A 321 -13.36 -10.71 -0.32
N SER A 322 -13.38 -11.56 0.72
CA SER A 322 -14.45 -11.55 1.74
C SER A 322 -14.61 -10.18 2.40
N GLN A 323 -13.50 -9.57 2.79
CA GLN A 323 -13.47 -8.25 3.41
C GLN A 323 -13.90 -7.15 2.42
N SER A 324 -13.39 -7.17 1.20
CA SER A 324 -13.70 -6.15 0.19
C SER A 324 -15.18 -6.16 -0.18
N ILE A 325 -15.75 -7.34 -0.40
CA ILE A 325 -17.20 -7.50 -0.70
C ILE A 325 -18.04 -7.01 0.48
N ALA A 326 -17.69 -7.40 1.71
CA ALA A 326 -18.42 -6.97 2.90
C ALA A 326 -18.42 -5.44 3.06
N VAL A 327 -17.27 -4.78 2.86
CA VAL A 327 -17.16 -3.31 2.91
C VAL A 327 -18.00 -2.64 1.81
N ILE A 328 -17.91 -3.12 0.57
CA ILE A 328 -18.66 -2.59 -0.57
C ILE A 328 -20.18 -2.68 -0.29
N ASN A 329 -20.64 -3.82 0.22
CA ASN A 329 -22.07 -4.06 0.51
C ASN A 329 -22.57 -3.18 1.67
N GLU A 330 -21.82 -3.13 2.79
CA GLU A 330 -22.21 -2.34 3.97
C GLU A 330 -22.30 -0.85 3.67
N LEU A 331 -21.38 -0.32 2.89
CA LEU A 331 -21.33 1.09 2.51
C LEU A 331 -22.12 1.38 1.22
N LYS A 332 -22.64 0.34 0.55
CA LYS A 332 -23.33 0.45 -0.74
C LYS A 332 -22.52 1.20 -1.78
N LEU A 333 -21.22 0.87 -1.87
CA LEU A 333 -20.34 1.47 -2.86
C LEU A 333 -20.67 0.96 -4.27
N GLU A 334 -20.66 1.84 -5.25
CA GLU A 334 -20.76 1.48 -6.67
C GLU A 334 -19.47 0.74 -7.08
N LYS A 335 -19.58 -0.51 -7.54
CA LYS A 335 -18.41 -1.35 -7.88
C LYS A 335 -17.57 -0.79 -9.03
N GLU A 336 -18.19 0.01 -9.89
CA GLU A 336 -17.62 0.63 -11.08
C GLU A 336 -16.60 1.70 -10.75
N ILE A 337 -16.65 2.27 -9.54
CA ILE A 337 -15.70 3.28 -9.08
C ILE A 337 -14.71 2.72 -8.04
N VAL A 338 -14.77 1.42 -7.74
CA VAL A 338 -13.85 0.77 -6.78
C VAL A 338 -12.81 -0.06 -7.54
N ASN A 339 -11.53 0.20 -7.26
CA ASN A 339 -10.40 -0.57 -7.79
C ASN A 339 -10.52 -0.80 -9.31
N VAL A 340 -10.68 0.28 -10.06
CA VAL A 340 -11.00 0.23 -11.49
C VAL A 340 -9.92 -0.42 -12.34
N ASN A 341 -8.70 -0.49 -11.83
CA ASN A 341 -7.55 -1.12 -12.46
C ASN A 341 -7.11 -2.43 -11.75
N GLY A 342 -8.03 -3.06 -11.00
CA GLY A 342 -7.71 -4.19 -10.14
C GLY A 342 -7.10 -3.77 -8.81
N GLY A 343 -7.12 -4.65 -7.83
CA GLY A 343 -6.63 -4.38 -6.48
C GLY A 343 -5.57 -5.38 -6.01
N ALA A 344 -5.38 -5.47 -4.70
CA ALA A 344 -4.27 -6.21 -4.10
C ALA A 344 -4.30 -7.74 -4.32
N ILE A 345 -5.46 -8.32 -4.62
CA ILE A 345 -5.56 -9.74 -4.97
C ILE A 345 -4.76 -10.01 -6.25
N ALA A 346 -4.86 -9.12 -7.23
CA ALA A 346 -4.12 -9.21 -8.47
C ALA A 346 -2.75 -8.54 -8.42
N LEU A 347 -2.66 -7.31 -7.89
CA LEU A 347 -1.47 -6.45 -7.93
C LEU A 347 -0.54 -6.59 -6.73
N GLY A 348 -0.97 -7.31 -5.67
CA GLY A 348 -0.17 -7.53 -4.48
C GLY A 348 -0.32 -6.45 -3.38
N HIS A 349 0.05 -6.85 -2.15
CA HIS A 349 -0.08 -6.07 -0.92
C HIS A 349 1.22 -6.05 -0.11
N PRO A 350 2.23 -5.28 -0.52
CA PRO A 350 3.39 -5.03 0.34
C PRO A 350 2.95 -4.12 1.51
N LEU A 351 2.81 -4.67 2.71
CA LEU A 351 2.04 -4.10 3.84
C LEU A 351 2.28 -2.60 4.08
N GLY A 352 3.47 -2.22 4.53
CA GLY A 352 3.80 -0.83 4.86
C GLY A 352 3.83 0.13 3.67
N CYS A 353 4.03 -0.41 2.46
CA CYS A 353 4.01 0.34 1.21
C CYS A 353 2.59 0.64 0.70
N SER A 354 1.62 -0.24 0.98
CA SER A 354 0.33 -0.28 0.27
C SER A 354 -0.44 1.03 0.31
N GLY A 355 -0.46 1.74 1.44
CA GLY A 355 -1.16 3.02 1.54
C GLY A 355 -0.62 4.08 0.58
N ALA A 356 0.69 4.18 0.43
CA ALA A 356 1.33 5.07 -0.54
C ALA A 356 1.16 4.56 -1.98
N LYS A 357 1.30 3.24 -2.22
CA LYS A 357 1.06 2.63 -3.52
C LYS A 357 -0.33 2.93 -4.07
N LEU A 358 -1.37 2.74 -3.26
CA LEU A 358 -2.75 3.03 -3.63
C LEU A 358 -2.97 4.52 -3.89
N SER A 359 -2.30 5.40 -3.12
CA SER A 359 -2.34 6.85 -3.36
C SER A 359 -1.74 7.21 -4.72
N VAL A 360 -0.59 6.64 -5.08
CA VAL A 360 0.03 6.84 -6.40
C VAL A 360 -0.91 6.39 -7.53
N GLN A 361 -1.52 5.20 -7.40
CA GLN A 361 -2.49 4.68 -8.38
C GLN A 361 -3.73 5.58 -8.50
N LEU A 362 -4.25 6.03 -7.36
CA LEU A 362 -5.40 6.93 -7.30
C LEU A 362 -5.13 8.24 -8.07
N PHE A 363 -3.98 8.87 -7.88
CA PHE A 363 -3.66 10.16 -8.51
C PHE A 363 -3.62 10.04 -10.03
N ASP A 364 -2.97 9.01 -10.56
CA ASP A 364 -2.90 8.79 -12.00
C ASP A 364 -4.27 8.52 -12.62
N GLU A 365 -5.09 7.69 -11.99
CA GLU A 365 -6.42 7.38 -12.51
C GLU A 365 -7.37 8.58 -12.40
N MET A 366 -7.29 9.36 -11.32
CA MET A 366 -8.04 10.63 -11.20
C MET A 366 -7.64 11.62 -12.30
N LYS A 367 -6.35 11.69 -12.64
CA LYS A 367 -5.85 12.51 -13.74
C LYS A 367 -6.40 12.05 -15.09
N LEU A 368 -6.32 10.74 -15.37
CA LEU A 368 -6.80 10.16 -16.63
C LEU A 368 -8.30 10.37 -16.83
N ARG A 369 -9.09 10.19 -15.78
CA ARG A 369 -10.57 10.34 -15.83
C ARG A 369 -11.04 11.78 -15.59
N LYS A 370 -10.14 12.71 -15.24
CA LYS A 370 -10.46 14.11 -14.88
C LYS A 370 -11.41 14.21 -13.68
N LEU A 371 -11.21 13.33 -12.68
CA LEU A 371 -11.97 13.30 -11.45
C LEU A 371 -11.39 14.27 -10.42
N LYS A 372 -12.23 14.74 -9.52
CA LYS A 372 -11.83 15.73 -8.51
C LYS A 372 -11.52 15.09 -7.17
N TYR A 373 -12.34 14.18 -6.68
CA TYR A 373 -12.20 13.57 -5.36
C TYR A 373 -12.04 12.07 -5.44
N GLY A 374 -10.99 11.57 -4.81
CA GLY A 374 -10.74 10.15 -4.66
C GLY A 374 -10.40 9.76 -3.24
N MET A 375 -10.58 8.49 -2.90
CA MET A 375 -10.33 7.96 -1.56
C MET A 375 -9.43 6.74 -1.59
N VAL A 376 -8.43 6.71 -0.71
CA VAL A 376 -7.69 5.50 -0.35
C VAL A 376 -8.19 5.01 0.99
N THR A 377 -8.55 3.74 1.08
CA THR A 377 -9.02 3.14 2.34
C THR A 377 -8.57 1.71 2.49
N MET A 378 -8.39 1.27 3.74
CA MET A 378 -7.94 -0.08 4.03
C MET A 378 -8.28 -0.55 5.43
N CYS A 379 -8.45 -1.85 5.55
CA CYS A 379 -8.43 -2.53 6.85
C CYS A 379 -7.00 -2.62 7.37
N VAL A 380 -6.85 -2.69 8.68
CA VAL A 380 -5.55 -2.69 9.35
C VAL A 380 -5.55 -3.75 10.44
N GLY A 381 -4.49 -4.52 10.51
CA GLY A 381 -4.32 -5.57 11.52
C GLY A 381 -4.59 -5.08 12.94
N THR A 382 -4.94 -6.00 13.82
CA THR A 382 -5.34 -5.73 15.22
C THR A 382 -6.62 -4.87 15.39
N GLY A 383 -7.49 -4.85 14.38
CA GLY A 383 -8.80 -4.20 14.47
C GLY A 383 -8.77 -2.68 14.29
N GLN A 384 -8.28 -2.23 13.14
CA GLN A 384 -8.30 -0.82 12.78
C GLN A 384 -8.75 -0.64 11.32
N GLY A 385 -9.12 0.59 10.95
CA GLY A 385 -9.36 1.03 9.59
C GLY A 385 -8.77 2.40 9.36
N ALA A 386 -8.36 2.69 8.13
CA ALA A 386 -7.88 4.00 7.71
C ALA A 386 -8.56 4.44 6.42
N ALA A 387 -8.80 5.75 6.29
CA ALA A 387 -9.33 6.36 5.08
C ALA A 387 -8.75 7.76 4.88
N GLY A 388 -8.28 8.04 3.66
CA GLY A 388 -7.76 9.34 3.24
C GLY A 388 -8.49 9.82 1.99
N ILE A 389 -8.96 11.08 2.00
CA ILE A 389 -9.59 11.74 0.86
C ILE A 389 -8.59 12.68 0.21
N PHE A 390 -8.43 12.53 -1.09
CA PHE A 390 -7.56 13.37 -1.90
C PHE A 390 -8.37 14.22 -2.88
N GLU A 391 -7.98 15.47 -3.02
CA GLU A 391 -8.47 16.36 -4.07
C GLU A 391 -7.38 16.49 -5.14
N LYS A 392 -7.74 16.23 -6.39
CA LYS A 392 -6.89 16.46 -7.56
C LYS A 392 -6.86 17.96 -7.86
N LEU A 393 -5.70 18.44 -8.25
CA LEU A 393 -5.45 19.82 -8.64
C LEU A 393 -5.21 19.95 -10.15
#